data_353202fb431a0ffbdc7489b06d44dd1d
#
_entry.id   353202fb431a0ffbdc7489b06d44dd1d
#
_cell.length_a   1.000
_cell.length_b   1.000
_cell.length_c   1.000
_cell.angle_alpha   90.00
_cell.angle_beta   90.00
_cell.angle_gamma   90.00
#
_symmetry.space_group_name_H-M   'P 1'
#
loop_
_entity.id
_entity.type
_entity.pdbx_description
1 polymer ?
#
loop_
_entity_poly.entity_id
_entity_poly.type
_entity_poly.pdbx_seq_one_letter_code
_entity_poly.pdbx_strand_id
1 'polypeptide(L)'
;LRLATMIKRIGVSYTETNGSMLPGYLPQVGFFGTSQPSLPFVFGWQDDIRYEAGRRGWLTRFDDFNEQFIRSTNKTLNLTASLQPANDLQIDLKSDREYIDNFEETFNAVPGYYNPLIGNTTGNFMISDNMILTSFMASDEYSSKAFEKFKDNRIVIARRLAAQRGINLSDPNNLDADGFPKGYGKNNQAVLMPAFYAAYTGRDAEGVTLGAFRSFPIPAWTVRYSGLMRLESFKNTFRRFSLTHGYRASYALSDFRTNLEYVKNPDQLDQGGNFRNEKLFTNVNLVEQFSPLIRIDAELQNSLSVMGEIRRDRTISISLDNNYLTELMRREYRLGLGYRIKDISFASRFNGHDVIIKSDLNLKADIALRRDFTVIRNMELNDNQVTNGQTSWLGRFTADYSFSKNLSGIFYFDYSFSKYAISTSFPMTTIRTGITVRYTFN
;
A
#
# COMPACT_ATOMS: atom_id res chain seq x y z
N LEU A 1 -1.99 -37.08 3.80
CA LEU A 1 -1.16 -37.02 2.57
C LEU A 1 -1.64 -35.92 1.59
N ARG A 2 -2.95 -35.78 1.25
CA ARG A 2 -3.44 -34.78 0.29
C ARG A 2 -3.15 -33.33 0.71
N LEU A 3 -3.21 -32.96 2.00
CA LEU A 3 -2.88 -31.62 2.49
C LEU A 3 -1.40 -31.23 2.25
N ALA A 4 -0.48 -32.17 2.49
CA ALA A 4 0.95 -31.91 2.28
C ALA A 4 1.32 -31.75 0.79
N THR A 5 0.61 -32.40 -0.12
CA THR A 5 0.84 -32.29 -1.58
C THR A 5 0.23 -31.04 -2.20
N MET A 6 -0.67 -30.35 -1.50
CA MET A 6 -1.25 -29.06 -1.94
C MET A 6 -0.25 -27.92 -1.89
N ILE A 7 0.68 -27.94 -0.96
CA ILE A 7 1.70 -26.90 -0.79
C ILE A 7 2.81 -27.15 -1.80
N LYS A 8 3.02 -26.22 -2.73
CA LYS A 8 4.07 -26.31 -3.74
C LYS A 8 5.32 -25.54 -3.34
N ARG A 9 5.15 -24.41 -2.68
CA ARG A 9 6.25 -23.57 -2.23
C ARG A 9 5.84 -22.80 -0.98
N ILE A 10 6.75 -22.66 -0.05
CA ILE A 10 6.71 -21.70 1.04
C ILE A 10 8.02 -20.94 1.02
N GLY A 11 7.96 -19.63 1.12
CA GLY A 11 9.11 -18.75 1.24
C GLY A 11 8.94 -17.85 2.44
N VAL A 12 9.97 -17.77 3.26
CA VAL A 12 10.08 -16.80 4.37
C VAL A 12 11.37 -16.05 4.17
N SER A 13 11.28 -14.75 4.08
CA SER A 13 12.44 -13.87 4.02
C SER A 13 12.31 -12.82 5.12
N TYR A 14 13.28 -12.81 6.02
CA TYR A 14 13.44 -11.78 7.04
C TYR A 14 14.76 -11.08 6.80
N THR A 15 14.69 -9.77 6.66
CA THR A 15 15.87 -8.91 6.50
C THR A 15 15.85 -7.88 7.60
N GLU A 16 16.96 -7.76 8.31
CA GLU A 16 17.19 -6.70 9.28
C GLU A 16 18.48 -5.99 8.93
N THR A 17 18.37 -4.69 8.70
CA THR A 17 19.50 -3.80 8.42
C THR A 17 19.59 -2.78 9.53
N ASN A 18 20.73 -2.78 10.21
CA ASN A 18 20.99 -1.87 11.31
C ASN A 18 22.24 -1.03 10.99
N GLY A 19 22.18 0.25 11.35
CA GLY A 19 23.29 1.18 11.21
C GLY A 19 23.40 2.09 12.41
N SER A 20 24.64 2.43 12.82
CA SER A 20 24.89 3.41 13.87
C SER A 20 26.04 4.32 13.47
N MET A 21 25.93 5.61 13.74
CA MET A 21 26.94 6.61 13.50
C MET A 21 27.15 7.42 14.78
N LEU A 22 28.36 7.39 15.32
CA LEU A 22 28.77 8.23 16.45
C LEU A 22 29.79 9.26 15.97
N PRO A 23 29.35 10.48 15.65
CA PRO A 23 30.25 11.51 15.16
C PRO A 23 31.14 12.06 16.30
N GLY A 24 32.25 12.74 15.93
CA GLY A 24 33.19 13.30 16.89
C GLY A 24 34.03 12.27 17.63
N TYR A 25 34.08 11.03 17.15
CA TYR A 25 34.90 9.96 17.72
C TYR A 25 36.38 10.21 17.44
N LEU A 26 37.22 10.36 18.47
CA LEU A 26 38.60 10.79 18.38
C LEU A 26 39.62 9.66 18.14
N PRO A 27 39.45 8.45 18.74
CA PRO A 27 40.44 7.40 18.55
C PRO A 27 40.43 6.87 17.10
N GLN A 28 41.61 6.41 16.65
CA GLN A 28 41.72 5.75 15.36
C GLN A 28 40.93 4.42 15.35
N VAL A 29 40.03 4.28 14.38
CA VAL A 29 39.28 3.04 14.13
C VAL A 29 40.18 2.12 13.30
N GLY A 30 40.52 0.93 13.78
CA GLY A 30 41.25 -0.09 13.01
C GLY A 30 40.43 -0.60 11.82
N PHE A 31 41.05 -1.36 10.92
CA PHE A 31 40.45 -1.82 9.66
C PHE A 31 39.08 -2.52 9.80
N PHE A 32 38.80 -3.13 10.95
CA PHE A 32 37.48 -3.69 11.30
C PHE A 32 36.98 -3.15 12.65
N GLY A 33 37.35 -1.96 13.07
CA GLY A 33 37.00 -1.50 14.40
C GLY A 33 37.63 -2.37 15.50
N THR A 34 38.77 -3.00 15.21
CA THR A 34 39.34 -4.10 15.99
C THR A 34 39.75 -3.73 17.40
N SER A 35 39.96 -2.44 17.68
CA SER A 35 40.31 -1.96 19.01
C SER A 35 39.24 -1.08 19.64
N GLN A 36 38.59 -0.28 18.85
CA GLN A 36 37.58 0.71 19.29
C GLN A 36 36.74 1.15 18.11
N PRO A 37 35.39 1.36 18.26
CA PRO A 37 34.69 1.29 19.54
C PRO A 37 34.43 -0.14 20.04
N SER A 38 33.83 -1.02 19.25
CA SER A 38 33.61 -2.44 19.54
C SER A 38 33.20 -3.20 18.28
N LEU A 39 33.43 -4.52 18.23
CA LEU A 39 32.98 -5.36 17.13
C LEU A 39 31.45 -5.31 16.93
N PRO A 40 30.60 -5.39 17.98
CA PRO A 40 29.16 -5.27 17.83
C PRO A 40 28.72 -3.96 17.13
N PHE A 41 29.36 -2.84 17.46
CA PHE A 41 29.07 -1.58 16.80
C PHE A 41 29.43 -1.60 15.31
N VAL A 42 30.60 -2.15 14.96
CA VAL A 42 31.07 -2.23 13.57
C VAL A 42 30.21 -3.15 12.72
N PHE A 43 29.71 -4.24 13.28
CA PHE A 43 28.84 -5.18 12.58
C PHE A 43 27.34 -4.87 12.68
N GLY A 44 26.99 -3.67 13.14
CA GLY A 44 25.60 -3.21 13.14
C GLY A 44 24.69 -3.84 14.19
N TRP A 45 25.23 -4.48 15.24
CA TRP A 45 24.44 -4.99 16.38
C TRP A 45 23.90 -3.87 17.26
N GLN A 46 24.13 -2.61 16.85
CA GLN A 46 23.63 -1.40 17.52
C GLN A 46 24.00 -1.33 19.00
N ASP A 47 25.20 -1.81 19.35
CA ASP A 47 25.75 -1.63 20.69
C ASP A 47 25.80 -0.14 21.05
N ASP A 48 25.21 0.22 22.19
CA ASP A 48 25.13 1.61 22.61
C ASP A 48 26.43 2.04 23.28
N ILE A 49 27.38 2.47 22.46
CA ILE A 49 28.69 2.91 22.91
C ILE A 49 28.76 4.38 23.35
N ARG A 50 27.66 5.14 23.24
CA ARG A 50 27.66 6.59 23.51
C ARG A 50 28.20 6.94 24.90
N TYR A 51 27.63 6.29 25.91
CA TYR A 51 28.00 6.54 27.30
C TYR A 51 29.42 6.05 27.64
N GLU A 52 29.83 4.94 27.04
CA GLU A 52 31.19 4.45 27.22
C GLU A 52 32.22 5.38 26.55
N ALA A 53 31.93 5.84 25.32
CA ALA A 53 32.77 6.80 24.62
C ALA A 53 32.89 8.12 25.40
N GLY A 54 31.80 8.60 26.00
CA GLY A 54 31.83 9.76 26.90
C GLY A 54 32.73 9.55 28.12
N ARG A 55 32.54 8.42 28.84
CA ARG A 55 33.32 8.08 30.05
C ARG A 55 34.82 7.97 29.75
N ARG A 56 35.20 7.40 28.62
CA ARG A 56 36.58 7.20 28.21
C ARG A 56 37.21 8.43 27.55
N GLY A 57 36.44 9.52 27.37
CA GLY A 57 36.92 10.72 26.70
C GLY A 57 37.24 10.55 25.22
N TRP A 58 36.53 9.66 24.54
CA TRP A 58 36.69 9.36 23.12
C TRP A 58 35.95 10.33 22.20
N LEU A 59 35.18 11.26 22.74
CA LEU A 59 34.40 12.20 21.98
C LEU A 59 35.02 13.60 21.99
N THR A 60 34.85 14.29 20.88
CA THR A 60 35.27 15.70 20.77
C THR A 60 34.49 16.57 21.75
N ARG A 61 35.17 17.60 22.27
CA ARG A 61 34.58 18.61 23.18
C ARG A 61 34.53 19.98 22.53
N PHE A 62 34.55 20.01 21.21
CA PHE A 62 34.52 21.24 20.47
C PHE A 62 33.20 21.95 20.68
N ASP A 63 33.19 23.21 21.09
CA ASP A 63 31.95 23.90 21.49
C ASP A 63 30.95 24.07 20.33
N ASP A 64 31.45 24.21 19.10
CA ASP A 64 30.66 24.34 17.90
C ASP A 64 30.29 22.97 17.24
N PHE A 65 30.54 21.85 17.93
CA PHE A 65 30.22 20.54 17.41
C PHE A 65 28.73 20.31 17.39
N ASN A 66 28.17 20.17 16.18
CA ASN A 66 26.72 20.10 15.94
C ASN A 66 26.28 18.86 15.16
N GLU A 67 27.05 17.79 15.21
CA GLU A 67 26.69 16.54 14.57
C GLU A 67 25.84 15.68 15.51
N GLN A 68 24.93 14.88 14.94
CA GLN A 68 24.01 14.04 15.70
C GLN A 68 24.47 12.58 15.72
N PHE A 69 24.26 11.91 16.85
CA PHE A 69 24.27 10.46 16.87
C PHE A 69 23.07 9.94 16.08
N ILE A 70 23.32 8.99 15.19
CA ILE A 70 22.27 8.38 14.35
C ILE A 70 22.27 6.88 14.57
N ARG A 71 21.06 6.32 14.72
CA ARG A 71 20.83 4.88 14.70
C ARG A 71 19.65 4.59 13.80
N SER A 72 19.84 3.74 12.80
CA SER A 72 18.80 3.31 11.87
C SER A 72 18.54 1.82 11.97
N THR A 73 17.26 1.45 11.90
CA THR A 73 16.81 0.05 11.87
C THR A 73 15.79 -0.10 10.78
N ASN A 74 15.99 -1.07 9.89
CA ASN A 74 15.00 -1.46 8.89
C ASN A 74 14.74 -2.96 9.01
N LYS A 75 13.48 -3.34 9.27
CA LYS A 75 13.03 -4.73 9.43
C LYS A 75 11.97 -5.04 8.40
N THR A 76 12.25 -5.98 7.51
CA THR A 76 11.34 -6.43 6.46
C THR A 76 11.08 -7.93 6.61
N LEU A 77 9.81 -8.30 6.68
CA LEU A 77 9.34 -9.69 6.67
C LEU A 77 8.48 -9.91 5.43
N ASN A 78 8.87 -10.87 4.58
CA ASN A 78 8.10 -11.29 3.43
C ASN A 78 7.76 -12.78 3.56
N LEU A 79 6.48 -13.10 3.54
CA LEU A 79 5.96 -14.45 3.58
C LEU A 79 5.26 -14.74 2.25
N THR A 80 5.59 -15.87 1.63
CA THR A 80 4.94 -16.31 0.39
C THR A 80 4.55 -17.77 0.51
N ALA A 81 3.41 -18.14 -0.07
CA ALA A 81 3.03 -19.54 -0.20
C ALA A 81 2.30 -19.75 -1.52
N SER A 82 2.61 -20.83 -2.22
CA SER A 82 1.90 -21.28 -3.41
C SER A 82 1.24 -22.61 -3.14
N LEU A 83 -0.08 -22.65 -3.28
CA LEU A 83 -0.92 -23.80 -3.01
C LEU A 83 -1.57 -24.26 -4.32
N GLN A 84 -1.63 -25.57 -4.52
CA GLN A 84 -2.34 -26.18 -5.65
C GLN A 84 -3.25 -27.30 -5.13
N PRO A 85 -4.46 -26.93 -4.61
CA PRO A 85 -5.40 -27.90 -4.09
C PRO A 85 -5.92 -28.90 -5.12
N ALA A 86 -5.97 -28.46 -6.39
CA ALA A 86 -6.29 -29.26 -7.56
C ALA A 86 -5.41 -28.81 -8.73
N ASN A 87 -5.27 -29.66 -9.76
CA ASN A 87 -4.41 -29.36 -10.93
C ASN A 87 -4.79 -28.06 -11.67
N ASP A 88 -6.03 -27.66 -11.52
CA ASP A 88 -6.66 -26.52 -12.20
C ASP A 88 -7.00 -25.37 -11.23
N LEU A 89 -6.58 -25.46 -9.97
CA LEU A 89 -6.75 -24.41 -8.96
C LEU A 89 -5.39 -24.07 -8.33
N GLN A 90 -4.92 -22.86 -8.57
CA GLN A 90 -3.71 -22.28 -7.97
C GLN A 90 -4.10 -21.13 -7.06
N ILE A 91 -3.51 -21.09 -5.87
CA ILE A 91 -3.67 -20.01 -4.88
C ILE A 91 -2.27 -19.57 -4.47
N ASP A 92 -1.95 -18.32 -4.75
CA ASP A 92 -0.72 -17.69 -4.32
C ASP A 92 -1.03 -16.72 -3.18
N LEU A 93 -0.33 -16.86 -2.06
CA LEU A 93 -0.44 -16.03 -0.87
C LEU A 93 0.81 -15.21 -0.69
N LYS A 94 0.65 -13.96 -0.28
CA LYS A 94 1.77 -13.05 0.03
C LYS A 94 1.43 -12.17 1.22
N SER A 95 2.36 -12.05 2.18
CA SER A 95 2.26 -11.13 3.30
C SER A 95 3.57 -10.36 3.46
N ASP A 96 3.43 -9.06 3.68
CA ASP A 96 4.57 -8.16 3.85
C ASP A 96 4.41 -7.41 5.18
N ARG A 97 5.52 -7.20 5.89
CA ARG A 97 5.61 -6.30 7.03
C ARG A 97 6.93 -5.57 6.97
N GLU A 98 6.88 -4.25 7.08
CA GLU A 98 8.04 -3.37 7.09
C GLU A 98 7.98 -2.44 8.29
N TYR A 99 9.11 -2.25 8.94
CA TYR A 99 9.27 -1.32 10.05
C TYR A 99 10.61 -0.60 9.88
N ILE A 100 10.55 0.71 9.75
CA ILE A 100 11.70 1.59 9.65
C ILE A 100 11.70 2.52 10.85
N ASP A 101 12.82 2.62 11.54
CA ASP A 101 13.04 3.42 12.73
C ASP A 101 14.41 4.11 12.61
N ASN A 102 14.42 5.43 12.64
CA ASN A 102 15.62 6.26 12.63
C ASN A 102 15.62 7.11 13.89
N PHE A 103 16.60 6.89 14.75
CA PHE A 103 16.83 7.67 15.96
C PHE A 103 17.98 8.63 15.74
N GLU A 104 17.76 9.90 16.00
CA GLU A 104 18.75 10.97 15.92
C GLU A 104 18.81 11.68 17.27
N GLU A 105 20.04 11.94 17.77
CA GLU A 105 20.23 12.58 19.07
C GLU A 105 21.33 13.62 19.01
N THR A 106 20.99 14.85 19.33
CA THR A 106 21.99 15.91 19.59
C THR A 106 22.60 15.69 20.97
N PHE A 107 23.92 15.81 21.08
CA PHE A 107 24.61 15.59 22.32
C PHE A 107 25.81 16.54 22.51
N ASN A 108 26.23 16.69 23.78
CA ASN A 108 27.46 17.31 24.13
C ASN A 108 28.36 16.31 24.89
N ALA A 109 29.67 16.32 24.62
CA ALA A 109 30.63 15.57 25.40
C ALA A 109 31.25 16.48 26.45
N VAL A 110 31.08 16.14 27.73
CA VAL A 110 31.74 16.78 28.86
C VAL A 110 32.75 15.82 29.46
N PRO A 111 33.74 16.28 30.28
CA PRO A 111 34.75 15.39 30.86
C PRO A 111 34.13 14.17 31.55
N GLY A 112 34.39 12.97 31.02
CA GLY A 112 33.93 11.71 31.61
C GLY A 112 32.43 11.40 31.43
N TYR A 113 31.70 12.17 30.62
CA TYR A 113 30.27 11.98 30.47
C TYR A 113 29.76 12.31 29.05
N TYR A 114 28.81 11.52 28.57
CA TYR A 114 27.97 11.78 27.38
C TYR A 114 26.69 12.45 27.83
N ASN A 115 26.41 13.65 27.36
CA ASN A 115 25.23 14.42 27.74
C ASN A 115 24.24 14.47 26.57
N PRO A 116 23.19 13.62 26.58
CA PRO A 116 22.14 13.68 25.57
C PRO A 116 21.32 14.95 25.76
N LEU A 117 21.05 15.67 24.67
CA LEU A 117 20.26 16.90 24.70
C LEU A 117 18.83 16.64 24.18
N ILE A 118 18.71 16.32 22.90
CA ILE A 118 17.42 16.09 22.23
C ILE A 118 17.53 14.83 21.40
N GLY A 119 16.71 13.84 21.73
CA GLY A 119 16.56 12.61 20.94
C GLY A 119 15.22 12.60 20.22
N ASN A 120 15.21 12.27 18.94
CA ASN A 120 14.02 12.15 18.12
C ASN A 120 14.06 10.82 17.35
N THR A 121 12.98 10.06 17.42
CA THR A 121 12.80 8.87 16.59
C THR A 121 11.80 9.21 15.48
N THR A 122 12.15 8.95 14.24
CA THR A 122 11.24 9.04 13.08
C THR A 122 11.15 7.69 12.40
N GLY A 123 10.05 7.43 11.71
CA GLY A 123 9.96 6.15 11.00
C GLY A 123 8.66 5.93 10.26
N ASN A 124 8.60 4.75 9.62
CA ASN A 124 7.46 4.29 8.85
C ASN A 124 7.14 2.84 9.21
N PHE A 125 5.87 2.51 9.10
CA PHE A 125 5.40 1.14 9.33
C PHE A 125 4.37 0.75 8.28
N MET A 126 4.50 -0.43 7.71
CA MET A 126 3.52 -1.02 6.82
C MET A 126 3.34 -2.51 7.13
N ILE A 127 2.10 -2.97 7.02
CA ILE A 127 1.78 -4.39 7.19
C ILE A 127 0.62 -4.80 6.27
N SER A 128 0.71 -5.98 5.69
CA SER A 128 -0.41 -6.60 4.97
C SER A 128 -1.57 -6.88 5.92
N ASP A 129 -2.78 -6.52 5.50
CA ASP A 129 -4.00 -6.64 6.32
C ASP A 129 -5.20 -7.11 5.47
N ASN A 130 -6.38 -7.15 6.06
CA ASN A 130 -7.61 -7.57 5.41
C ASN A 130 -8.76 -6.62 5.76
N MET A 131 -9.42 -6.11 4.72
CA MET A 131 -10.56 -5.20 4.81
C MET A 131 -11.82 -5.74 4.12
N ILE A 132 -11.84 -7.02 3.76
CA ILE A 132 -12.87 -7.63 2.91
C ILE A 132 -14.29 -7.47 3.47
N LEU A 133 -14.44 -7.45 4.79
CA LEU A 133 -15.73 -7.28 5.46
C LEU A 133 -16.38 -5.93 5.17
N THR A 134 -15.58 -4.93 4.83
CA THR A 134 -16.06 -3.57 4.52
C THR A 134 -15.91 -3.19 3.06
N SER A 135 -15.34 -4.07 2.22
CA SER A 135 -15.03 -3.79 0.82
C SER A 135 -16.23 -3.29 0.01
N PHE A 136 -17.40 -3.80 0.31
CA PHE A 136 -18.65 -3.50 -0.42
C PHE A 136 -19.65 -2.69 0.41
N MET A 137 -19.23 -2.12 1.54
CA MET A 137 -20.07 -1.17 2.27
C MET A 137 -20.37 0.05 1.41
N ALA A 138 -21.59 0.56 1.54
CA ALA A 138 -22.00 1.74 0.80
C ALA A 138 -21.15 2.94 1.22
N SER A 139 -20.53 3.54 0.23
CA SER A 139 -19.82 4.82 0.33
C SER A 139 -19.92 5.53 -1.01
N ASP A 140 -20.34 6.76 -0.97
CA ASP A 140 -20.50 7.65 -2.11
C ASP A 140 -20.03 9.08 -1.78
N GLU A 141 -20.35 10.01 -2.63
CA GLU A 141 -19.98 11.42 -2.50
C GLU A 141 -20.56 12.08 -1.24
N TYR A 142 -21.71 11.59 -0.74
CA TYR A 142 -22.50 12.22 0.32
C TYR A 142 -22.41 11.47 1.65
N SER A 143 -22.26 10.16 1.62
CA SER A 143 -22.33 9.30 2.79
C SER A 143 -21.34 8.14 2.74
N SER A 144 -20.92 7.65 3.92
CA SER A 144 -20.11 6.45 4.05
C SER A 144 -20.47 5.71 5.33
N LYS A 145 -21.01 4.48 5.21
CA LYS A 145 -21.35 3.65 6.37
C LYS A 145 -20.12 3.36 7.25
N ALA A 146 -18.96 3.19 6.64
CA ALA A 146 -17.72 2.95 7.39
C ALA A 146 -17.29 4.21 8.15
N PHE A 147 -17.49 5.40 7.58
CA PHE A 147 -17.21 6.67 8.24
C PHE A 147 -18.13 6.92 9.43
N GLU A 148 -19.44 6.65 9.30
CA GLU A 148 -20.36 6.75 10.46
C GLU A 148 -19.93 5.78 11.57
N LYS A 149 -19.66 4.51 11.22
CA LYS A 149 -19.15 3.54 12.18
C LYS A 149 -17.83 3.98 12.83
N PHE A 150 -16.95 4.66 12.09
CA PHE A 150 -15.73 5.23 12.67
C PHE A 150 -16.04 6.29 13.73
N LYS A 151 -16.99 7.19 13.47
CA LYS A 151 -17.41 8.19 14.45
C LYS A 151 -17.98 7.54 15.73
N ASP A 152 -18.81 6.51 15.57
CA ASP A 152 -19.39 5.77 16.69
C ASP A 152 -18.34 4.99 17.49
N ASN A 153 -17.35 4.41 16.83
CA ASN A 153 -16.29 3.66 17.47
C ASN A 153 -15.40 4.51 18.37
N ARG A 154 -15.31 5.83 18.15
CA ARG A 154 -14.43 6.71 18.94
C ARG A 154 -14.77 6.68 20.44
N ILE A 155 -16.05 6.74 20.80
CA ILE A 155 -16.46 6.72 22.21
C ILE A 155 -16.13 5.37 22.86
N VAL A 156 -16.28 4.25 22.14
CA VAL A 156 -15.95 2.91 22.61
C VAL A 156 -14.45 2.81 22.92
N ILE A 157 -13.62 3.22 21.98
CA ILE A 157 -12.16 3.21 22.13
C ILE A 157 -11.71 4.14 23.28
N ALA A 158 -12.27 5.35 23.36
CA ALA A 158 -11.95 6.30 24.43
C ALA A 158 -12.22 5.72 25.82
N ARG A 159 -13.38 5.06 26.01
CA ARG A 159 -13.74 4.40 27.26
C ARG A 159 -12.81 3.24 27.60
N ARG A 160 -12.39 2.45 26.61
CA ARG A 160 -11.41 1.36 26.81
C ARG A 160 -10.04 1.89 27.25
N LEU A 161 -9.56 2.97 26.63
CA LEU A 161 -8.30 3.62 27.01
C LEU A 161 -8.38 4.20 28.43
N ALA A 162 -9.49 4.86 28.78
CA ALA A 162 -9.72 5.38 30.10
C ALA A 162 -9.77 4.28 31.18
N ALA A 163 -10.44 3.16 30.89
CA ALA A 163 -10.48 1.99 31.75
C ALA A 163 -9.09 1.38 31.98
N GLN A 164 -8.25 1.28 30.95
CA GLN A 164 -6.85 0.82 31.08
C GLN A 164 -6.01 1.75 31.98
N ARG A 165 -6.32 3.04 32.00
CA ARG A 165 -5.65 4.03 32.87
C ARG A 165 -6.26 4.12 34.27
N GLY A 166 -7.33 3.36 34.54
CA GLY A 166 -8.01 3.36 35.85
C GLY A 166 -8.91 4.56 36.09
N ILE A 167 -9.36 5.26 35.05
CA ILE A 167 -10.29 6.40 35.17
C ILE A 167 -11.69 5.88 35.51
N ASN A 168 -12.30 6.40 36.57
CA ASN A 168 -13.66 6.02 36.96
C ASN A 168 -14.68 6.69 36.01
N LEU A 169 -15.26 5.91 35.11
CA LEU A 169 -16.23 6.37 34.10
C LEU A 169 -17.65 6.57 34.70
N SER A 170 -17.90 6.14 35.94
CA SER A 170 -19.18 6.39 36.63
C SER A 170 -19.26 7.79 37.27
N ASP A 171 -18.14 8.49 37.37
CA ASP A 171 -18.09 9.87 37.83
C ASP A 171 -18.28 10.83 36.65
N PRO A 172 -19.38 11.60 36.60
CA PRO A 172 -19.64 12.58 35.56
C PRO A 172 -18.53 13.63 35.39
N ASN A 173 -17.78 13.92 36.46
CA ASN A 173 -16.65 14.86 36.40
C ASN A 173 -15.49 14.37 35.54
N ASN A 174 -15.42 13.09 35.26
CA ASN A 174 -14.41 12.49 34.40
C ASN A 174 -14.83 12.42 32.92
N LEU A 175 -16.00 12.96 32.58
CA LEU A 175 -16.50 13.02 31.20
C LEU A 175 -16.54 14.47 30.72
N ASP A 176 -16.42 14.65 29.39
CA ASP A 176 -16.69 15.93 28.73
C ASP A 176 -18.18 16.05 28.33
N ALA A 177 -18.55 17.17 27.70
CA ALA A 177 -19.93 17.44 27.29
C ALA A 177 -20.49 16.44 26.27
N ASP A 178 -19.60 15.84 25.47
CA ASP A 178 -19.93 14.84 24.43
C ASP A 178 -19.91 13.41 25.01
N GLY A 179 -19.59 13.23 26.30
CA GLY A 179 -19.53 11.95 27.01
C GLY A 179 -18.21 11.20 26.84
N PHE A 180 -17.18 11.84 26.28
CA PHE A 180 -15.83 11.26 26.20
C PHE A 180 -15.11 11.38 27.55
N PRO A 181 -14.30 10.38 27.93
CA PRO A 181 -13.46 10.48 29.12
C PRO A 181 -12.44 11.62 29.00
N LYS A 182 -12.27 12.40 30.05
CA LYS A 182 -11.24 13.43 30.12
C LYS A 182 -9.87 12.83 29.88
N GLY A 183 -9.07 13.46 29.00
CA GLY A 183 -7.79 12.95 28.55
C GLY A 183 -7.87 12.05 27.30
N TYR A 184 -9.06 11.62 26.89
CA TYR A 184 -9.29 10.80 25.70
C TYR A 184 -10.47 11.34 24.87
N GLY A 185 -10.36 12.62 24.47
CA GLY A 185 -11.38 13.28 23.64
C GLY A 185 -11.47 12.69 22.23
N LYS A 186 -12.54 13.08 21.53
CA LYS A 186 -12.91 12.55 20.19
C LYS A 186 -11.84 12.67 19.12
N ASN A 187 -10.88 13.61 19.28
CA ASN A 187 -9.81 13.89 18.32
C ASN A 187 -8.42 13.44 18.81
N ASN A 188 -8.34 12.78 19.97
CA ASN A 188 -7.07 12.20 20.41
C ASN A 188 -6.62 11.10 19.44
N GLN A 189 -5.38 11.15 18.94
CA GLN A 189 -4.87 10.15 18.02
C GLN A 189 -4.91 8.72 18.56
N ALA A 190 -4.76 8.53 19.90
CA ALA A 190 -4.91 7.21 20.52
C ALA A 190 -6.34 6.67 20.40
N VAL A 191 -7.33 7.55 20.29
CA VAL A 191 -8.74 7.21 20.04
C VAL A 191 -9.00 7.02 18.56
N LEU A 192 -8.54 7.97 17.73
CA LEU A 192 -8.80 7.98 16.29
C LEU A 192 -8.25 6.76 15.58
N MET A 193 -7.00 6.36 15.84
CA MET A 193 -6.34 5.30 15.10
C MET A 193 -7.01 3.93 15.25
N PRO A 194 -7.30 3.41 16.47
CA PRO A 194 -8.00 2.15 16.63
C PRO A 194 -9.45 2.19 16.17
N ALA A 195 -10.15 3.33 16.37
CA ALA A 195 -11.52 3.52 15.91
C ALA A 195 -11.63 3.47 14.38
N PHE A 196 -10.71 4.16 13.68
CA PHE A 196 -10.57 4.15 12.24
C PHE A 196 -10.28 2.73 11.72
N TYR A 197 -9.28 2.07 12.31
CA TYR A 197 -8.92 0.72 11.94
C TYR A 197 -10.09 -0.27 12.12
N ALA A 198 -10.79 -0.24 13.26
CA ALA A 198 -11.94 -1.10 13.51
C ALA A 198 -13.06 -0.88 12.48
N ALA A 199 -13.40 0.38 12.20
CA ALA A 199 -14.48 0.71 11.28
C ALA A 199 -14.22 0.26 9.84
N TYR A 200 -13.01 0.50 9.33
CA TYR A 200 -12.67 0.23 7.94
C TYR A 200 -12.19 -1.20 7.67
N THR A 201 -11.78 -1.94 8.69
CA THR A 201 -11.48 -3.39 8.58
C THR A 201 -12.67 -4.28 8.94
N GLY A 202 -13.75 -3.71 9.49
CA GLY A 202 -14.94 -4.46 9.92
C GLY A 202 -14.75 -5.20 11.24
N ARG A 203 -13.71 -4.87 11.99
CA ARG A 203 -13.44 -5.44 13.32
C ARG A 203 -14.30 -4.76 14.37
N ASP A 204 -14.48 -5.44 15.49
CA ASP A 204 -15.20 -4.89 16.63
C ASP A 204 -14.30 -3.89 17.39
N ALA A 205 -14.85 -2.70 17.70
CA ALA A 205 -14.17 -1.69 18.49
C ALA A 205 -13.89 -2.16 19.93
N GLU A 206 -14.71 -3.05 20.49
CA GLU A 206 -14.47 -3.62 21.83
C GLU A 206 -13.28 -4.59 21.86
N GLY A 207 -13.00 -5.28 20.74
CA GLY A 207 -11.94 -6.31 20.65
C GLY A 207 -10.65 -5.84 19.96
N VAL A 208 -10.64 -4.72 19.25
CA VAL A 208 -9.48 -4.28 18.47
C VAL A 208 -8.30 -3.90 19.39
N THR A 209 -7.08 -4.16 18.92
CA THR A 209 -5.84 -3.74 19.60
C THR A 209 -5.72 -2.23 19.61
N LEU A 210 -5.48 -1.61 20.75
CA LEU A 210 -5.40 -0.16 20.94
C LEU A 210 -4.05 0.43 20.47
N GLY A 211 -2.98 -0.37 20.42
CA GLY A 211 -1.67 0.07 19.94
C GLY A 211 -1.67 0.42 18.45
N ALA A 212 -0.78 1.30 18.02
CA ALA A 212 -0.64 1.72 16.63
C ALA A 212 -0.04 0.64 15.73
N PHE A 213 0.95 -0.10 16.21
CA PHE A 213 1.68 -1.11 15.43
C PHE A 213 0.99 -2.47 15.50
N ARG A 214 0.71 -3.06 14.33
CA ARG A 214 0.12 -4.39 14.21
C ARG A 214 1.22 -5.44 14.18
N SER A 215 0.96 -6.59 14.84
CA SER A 215 2.00 -7.62 15.02
C SER A 215 2.02 -8.65 13.91
N PHE A 216 0.86 -9.07 13.42
CA PHE A 216 0.73 -10.20 12.50
C PHE A 216 0.22 -9.77 11.12
N PRO A 217 0.97 -10.04 10.03
CA PRO A 217 0.54 -9.73 8.67
C PRO A 217 -0.49 -10.74 8.17
N ILE A 218 -1.60 -10.23 7.62
CA ILE A 218 -2.65 -11.06 7.01
C ILE A 218 -2.36 -11.17 5.51
N PRO A 219 -2.37 -12.39 4.93
CA PRO A 219 -1.96 -12.58 3.56
C PRO A 219 -2.94 -11.97 2.54
N ALA A 220 -2.38 -11.32 1.54
CA ALA A 220 -2.99 -11.10 0.24
C ALA A 220 -3.05 -12.41 -0.53
N TRP A 221 -3.97 -12.54 -1.49
CA TRP A 221 -4.08 -13.75 -2.31
C TRP A 221 -4.36 -13.47 -3.78
N THR A 222 -3.91 -14.41 -4.62
CA THR A 222 -4.31 -14.51 -6.01
C THR A 222 -4.79 -15.93 -6.27
N VAL A 223 -6.00 -16.07 -6.78
CA VAL A 223 -6.63 -17.35 -7.12
C VAL A 223 -6.77 -17.45 -8.62
N ARG A 224 -6.29 -18.53 -9.22
CA ARG A 224 -6.46 -18.85 -10.62
C ARG A 224 -7.14 -20.20 -10.75
N TYR A 225 -8.21 -20.24 -11.54
CA TYR A 225 -9.02 -21.44 -11.76
C TYR A 225 -9.29 -21.68 -13.25
N SER A 226 -8.95 -22.87 -13.71
CA SER A 226 -9.18 -23.31 -15.08
C SER A 226 -10.04 -24.58 -15.18
N GLY A 227 -10.61 -25.04 -14.06
CA GLY A 227 -11.32 -26.31 -13.99
C GLY A 227 -12.61 -26.40 -14.81
N LEU A 228 -13.18 -25.27 -15.22
CA LEU A 228 -14.34 -25.27 -16.14
C LEU A 228 -14.02 -25.95 -17.47
N MET A 229 -12.75 -25.97 -17.87
CA MET A 229 -12.27 -26.71 -19.06
C MET A 229 -12.43 -28.24 -18.97
N ARG A 230 -12.82 -28.79 -17.81
CA ARG A 230 -13.18 -30.21 -17.67
C ARG A 230 -14.57 -30.53 -18.22
N LEU A 231 -15.46 -29.55 -18.26
CA LEU A 231 -16.82 -29.68 -18.78
C LEU A 231 -16.79 -29.77 -20.31
N GLU A 232 -17.53 -30.72 -20.89
CA GLU A 232 -17.58 -30.94 -22.33
C GLU A 232 -18.08 -29.69 -23.09
N SER A 233 -19.08 -29.00 -22.54
CA SER A 233 -19.58 -27.74 -23.13
C SER A 233 -18.48 -26.68 -23.25
N PHE A 234 -17.57 -26.59 -22.27
CA PHE A 234 -16.45 -25.66 -22.32
C PHE A 234 -15.37 -26.13 -23.31
N LYS A 235 -15.01 -27.42 -23.32
CA LYS A 235 -14.02 -27.97 -24.27
C LYS A 235 -14.45 -27.79 -25.72
N ASN A 236 -15.73 -27.93 -26.01
CA ASN A 236 -16.26 -27.79 -27.37
C ASN A 236 -16.28 -26.33 -27.84
N THR A 237 -16.40 -25.37 -26.91
CA THR A 237 -16.50 -23.95 -27.23
C THR A 237 -15.15 -23.24 -27.13
N PHE A 238 -14.39 -23.53 -26.09
CA PHE A 238 -13.15 -22.83 -25.78
C PHE A 238 -11.94 -23.75 -25.98
N ARG A 239 -10.88 -23.17 -26.49
CA ARG A 239 -9.53 -23.74 -26.48
C ARG A 239 -8.86 -23.57 -25.14
N ARG A 240 -9.12 -22.41 -24.48
CA ARG A 240 -8.61 -22.06 -23.14
C ARG A 240 -9.66 -21.20 -22.45
N PHE A 241 -9.84 -21.47 -21.15
CA PHE A 241 -10.68 -20.66 -20.28
C PHE A 241 -10.07 -20.62 -18.89
N SER A 242 -9.94 -19.43 -18.31
CA SER A 242 -9.46 -19.26 -16.93
C SER A 242 -10.13 -18.10 -16.24
N LEU A 243 -10.33 -18.25 -14.92
CA LEU A 243 -10.77 -17.22 -14.01
C LEU A 243 -9.62 -16.82 -13.09
N THR A 244 -9.49 -15.53 -12.84
CA THR A 244 -8.50 -15.00 -11.90
C THR A 244 -9.19 -14.02 -10.95
N HIS A 245 -8.87 -14.16 -9.66
CA HIS A 245 -9.27 -13.24 -8.59
C HIS A 245 -8.04 -12.90 -7.76
N GLY A 246 -7.83 -11.62 -7.46
CA GLY A 246 -6.71 -11.16 -6.64
C GLY A 246 -7.17 -10.12 -5.63
N TYR A 247 -6.70 -10.25 -4.39
CA TYR A 247 -6.98 -9.36 -3.29
C TYR A 247 -5.72 -9.02 -2.53
N ARG A 248 -5.54 -7.76 -2.20
CA ARG A 248 -4.54 -7.30 -1.24
C ARG A 248 -5.06 -6.10 -0.46
N ALA A 249 -4.66 -6.03 0.81
CA ALA A 249 -4.85 -4.83 1.61
C ALA A 249 -3.62 -4.60 2.48
N SER A 250 -3.42 -3.35 2.89
CA SER A 250 -2.35 -2.96 3.80
C SER A 250 -2.79 -1.85 4.74
N TYR A 251 -2.21 -1.85 5.92
CA TYR A 251 -2.25 -0.80 6.91
C TYR A 251 -0.87 -0.16 6.99
N ALA A 252 -0.79 1.16 6.91
CA ALA A 252 0.47 1.89 6.97
C ALA A 252 0.38 3.12 7.87
N LEU A 253 1.47 3.35 8.60
CA LEU A 253 1.73 4.55 9.39
C LEU A 253 2.87 5.30 8.72
N SER A 254 2.61 6.51 8.28
CA SER A 254 3.62 7.36 7.64
C SER A 254 4.13 8.39 8.62
N ASP A 255 5.45 8.57 8.61
CA ASP A 255 6.15 9.65 9.31
C ASP A 255 5.81 9.75 10.81
N PHE A 256 5.84 8.61 11.51
CA PHE A 256 5.74 8.68 12.96
C PHE A 256 7.02 9.29 13.56
N ARG A 257 6.85 10.06 14.64
CA ARG A 257 7.95 10.73 15.34
C ARG A 257 7.76 10.75 16.85
N THR A 258 8.86 10.90 17.56
CA THR A 258 8.83 11.12 19.02
C THR A 258 8.05 12.38 19.34
N ASN A 259 7.17 12.31 20.34
CA ASN A 259 6.53 13.49 20.91
C ASN A 259 7.44 14.08 21.99
N LEU A 260 8.17 15.13 21.67
CA LEU A 260 9.12 15.77 22.59
C LEU A 260 8.42 16.38 23.82
N GLU A 261 7.15 16.77 23.68
CA GLU A 261 6.36 17.28 24.81
C GLU A 261 5.95 16.15 25.76
N TYR A 262 5.71 14.93 25.25
CA TYR A 262 5.50 13.74 26.08
C TYR A 262 6.77 13.37 26.84
N VAL A 263 7.93 13.42 26.19
CA VAL A 263 9.23 13.11 26.83
C VAL A 263 9.50 14.04 28.00
N LYS A 264 9.14 15.32 27.90
CA LYS A 264 9.30 16.30 28.98
C LYS A 264 8.34 16.06 30.14
N ASN A 265 7.04 15.83 29.84
CA ASN A 265 5.98 15.70 30.81
C ASN A 265 4.91 14.68 30.35
N PRO A 266 5.08 13.37 30.63
CA PRO A 266 4.20 12.30 30.13
C PRO A 266 2.76 12.41 30.61
N ASP A 267 2.53 12.93 31.82
CA ASP A 267 1.21 13.01 32.46
C ASP A 267 0.49 14.33 32.20
N GLN A 268 1.14 15.27 31.53
CA GLN A 268 0.54 16.55 31.21
C GLN A 268 -0.44 16.42 30.02
N LEU A 269 -1.60 17.06 30.18
CA LEU A 269 -2.55 17.17 29.09
C LEU A 269 -2.06 18.18 28.03
N ASP A 270 -2.49 17.95 26.79
CA ASP A 270 -2.30 18.91 25.71
C ASP A 270 -3.30 20.09 25.82
N GLN A 271 -3.23 21.04 24.88
CA GLN A 271 -4.16 22.18 24.84
C GLN A 271 -5.62 21.77 24.60
N GLY A 272 -5.86 20.60 24.02
CA GLY A 272 -7.19 20.03 23.81
C GLY A 272 -7.71 19.21 25.01
N GLY A 273 -6.98 19.18 26.13
CA GLY A 273 -7.33 18.41 27.31
C GLY A 273 -7.11 16.90 27.18
N ASN A 274 -6.28 16.46 26.22
CA ASN A 274 -5.97 15.06 25.97
C ASN A 274 -4.63 14.66 26.60
N PHE A 275 -4.52 13.41 27.04
CA PHE A 275 -3.22 12.85 27.37
C PHE A 275 -2.31 12.83 26.16
N ARG A 276 -1.07 13.22 26.35
CA ARG A 276 -0.04 13.20 25.31
C ARG A 276 0.30 11.77 24.94
N ASN A 277 0.57 11.53 23.67
CA ASN A 277 1.02 10.23 23.16
C ASN A 277 2.55 10.24 23.06
N GLU A 278 3.18 9.10 23.32
CA GLU A 278 4.64 8.93 23.18
C GLU A 278 5.14 9.24 21.77
N LYS A 279 4.36 8.79 20.78
CA LYS A 279 4.64 9.03 19.35
C LYS A 279 3.51 9.83 18.72
N LEU A 280 3.89 10.73 17.82
CA LEU A 280 2.97 11.45 16.94
C LEU A 280 2.95 10.75 15.58
N PHE A 281 1.77 10.65 14.99
CA PHE A 281 1.55 10.09 13.67
C PHE A 281 0.87 11.13 12.81
N THR A 282 1.40 11.38 11.60
CA THR A 282 0.80 12.35 10.68
C THR A 282 -0.39 11.75 9.96
N ASN A 283 -0.22 10.57 9.37
CA ASN A 283 -1.26 9.89 8.61
C ASN A 283 -1.30 8.40 8.91
N VAL A 284 -2.52 7.86 8.90
CA VAL A 284 -2.78 6.42 8.89
C VAL A 284 -3.49 6.07 7.60
N ASN A 285 -2.93 5.13 6.84
CA ASN A 285 -3.43 4.74 5.54
C ASN A 285 -3.89 3.29 5.54
N LEU A 286 -5.08 3.06 4.97
CA LEU A 286 -5.60 1.76 4.61
C LEU A 286 -5.75 1.70 3.10
N VAL A 287 -5.09 0.75 2.48
CA VAL A 287 -5.14 0.53 1.03
C VAL A 287 -5.70 -0.84 0.76
N GLU A 288 -6.71 -0.92 -0.10
CA GLU A 288 -7.32 -2.17 -0.53
C GLU A 288 -7.41 -2.22 -2.05
N GLN A 289 -7.07 -3.37 -2.61
CA GLN A 289 -7.07 -3.57 -4.05
C GLN A 289 -7.58 -4.96 -4.43
N PHE A 290 -8.59 -4.99 -5.28
CA PHE A 290 -8.99 -6.14 -6.06
C PHE A 290 -8.39 -6.01 -7.46
N SER A 291 -7.29 -6.67 -7.69
CA SER A 291 -6.53 -6.57 -8.94
C SER A 291 -6.20 -7.99 -9.50
N PRO A 292 -7.17 -8.62 -10.15
CA PRO A 292 -8.56 -8.19 -10.42
C PRO A 292 -9.57 -8.63 -9.35
N LEU A 293 -10.75 -7.96 -9.26
CA LEU A 293 -11.91 -8.50 -8.53
C LEU A 293 -12.37 -9.80 -9.19
N ILE A 294 -12.50 -9.77 -10.52
CA ILE A 294 -12.68 -10.94 -11.37
C ILE A 294 -12.08 -10.65 -12.75
N ARG A 295 -11.39 -11.64 -13.29
CA ARG A 295 -10.92 -11.62 -14.67
C ARG A 295 -11.21 -12.97 -15.31
N ILE A 296 -11.74 -12.90 -16.52
CA ILE A 296 -12.00 -14.01 -17.39
C ILE A 296 -11.07 -13.89 -18.60
N ASP A 297 -10.29 -14.92 -18.86
CA ASP A 297 -9.51 -15.05 -20.08
C ASP A 297 -10.04 -16.27 -20.83
N ALA A 298 -10.59 -16.07 -22.04
CA ALA A 298 -11.15 -17.10 -22.88
C ALA A 298 -10.56 -17.03 -24.28
N GLU A 299 -10.24 -18.17 -24.85
CA GLU A 299 -9.85 -18.33 -26.25
C GLU A 299 -10.79 -19.37 -26.87
N LEU A 300 -11.54 -18.96 -27.88
CA LEU A 300 -12.48 -19.82 -28.58
C LEU A 300 -11.74 -20.71 -29.60
N GLN A 301 -12.39 -21.77 -30.08
CA GLN A 301 -11.82 -22.67 -31.09
C GLN A 301 -11.47 -21.96 -32.41
N ASN A 302 -12.18 -20.88 -32.76
CA ASN A 302 -11.95 -20.07 -33.96
C ASN A 302 -10.86 -19.00 -33.80
N SER A 303 -10.01 -19.08 -32.75
CA SER A 303 -8.93 -18.12 -32.45
C SER A 303 -9.40 -16.72 -31.98
N LEU A 304 -10.67 -16.55 -31.64
CA LEU A 304 -11.15 -15.35 -30.97
C LEU A 304 -10.78 -15.44 -29.48
N SER A 305 -10.03 -14.47 -29.00
CA SER A 305 -9.69 -14.30 -27.58
C SER A 305 -10.56 -13.20 -26.97
N VAL A 306 -11.11 -13.47 -25.80
CA VAL A 306 -11.94 -12.54 -25.05
C VAL A 306 -11.36 -12.43 -23.64
N MET A 307 -11.14 -11.21 -23.19
CA MET A 307 -10.72 -10.88 -21.82
C MET A 307 -11.75 -9.94 -21.21
N GLY A 308 -12.34 -10.32 -20.10
CA GLY A 308 -13.19 -9.45 -19.28
C GLY A 308 -12.55 -9.26 -17.90
N GLU A 309 -12.46 -8.02 -17.41
CA GLU A 309 -11.83 -7.73 -16.13
C GLU A 309 -12.56 -6.63 -15.38
N ILE A 310 -12.75 -6.83 -14.09
CA ILE A 310 -13.26 -5.84 -13.14
C ILE A 310 -12.18 -5.62 -12.09
N ARG A 311 -11.81 -4.35 -11.87
CA ARG A 311 -10.91 -3.92 -10.80
C ARG A 311 -11.62 -2.98 -9.85
N ARG A 312 -11.21 -3.02 -8.61
CA ARG A 312 -11.70 -2.13 -7.58
C ARG A 312 -10.58 -1.83 -6.59
N ASP A 313 -10.29 -0.56 -6.42
CA ASP A 313 -9.29 -0.09 -5.47
C ASP A 313 -9.93 0.94 -4.57
N ARG A 314 -9.51 1.00 -3.31
CA ARG A 314 -9.80 2.09 -2.41
C ARG A 314 -8.58 2.40 -1.54
N THR A 315 -8.36 3.68 -1.30
CA THR A 315 -7.39 4.17 -0.33
C THR A 315 -8.11 5.08 0.64
N ILE A 316 -7.98 4.79 1.91
CA ILE A 316 -8.57 5.57 2.99
C ILE A 316 -7.40 6.08 3.83
N SER A 317 -7.32 7.40 3.99
CA SER A 317 -6.29 8.07 4.76
C SER A 317 -6.92 8.96 5.81
N ILE A 318 -6.53 8.78 7.05
CA ILE A 318 -6.90 9.70 8.12
C ILE A 318 -5.69 10.60 8.42
N SER A 319 -5.90 11.93 8.36
CA SER A 319 -4.95 12.93 8.82
C SER A 319 -5.25 13.25 10.28
N LEU A 320 -4.28 12.99 11.16
CA LEU A 320 -4.43 13.18 12.59
C LEU A 320 -4.18 14.64 13.02
N ASP A 321 -3.54 15.42 12.15
CA ASP A 321 -3.25 16.85 12.41
C ASP A 321 -4.44 17.76 12.07
N ASN A 322 -5.24 17.37 11.05
CA ASN A 322 -6.29 18.23 10.46
C ASN A 322 -7.72 17.72 10.71
N ASN A 323 -7.89 16.56 11.33
CA ASN A 323 -9.19 15.91 11.56
C ASN A 323 -9.98 15.65 10.26
N TYR A 324 -9.28 15.31 9.18
CA TYR A 324 -9.86 14.94 7.89
C TYR A 324 -9.62 13.48 7.57
N LEU A 325 -10.64 12.88 6.95
CA LEU A 325 -10.55 11.55 6.37
C LEU A 325 -10.72 11.66 4.86
N THR A 326 -9.76 11.17 4.11
CA THR A 326 -9.79 11.15 2.64
C THR A 326 -10.09 9.74 2.16
N GLU A 327 -11.14 9.57 1.35
CA GLU A 327 -11.47 8.32 0.67
C GLU A 327 -11.26 8.48 -0.84
N LEU A 328 -10.33 7.71 -1.39
CA LEU A 328 -10.14 7.57 -2.83
C LEU A 328 -10.69 6.22 -3.27
N MET A 329 -11.62 6.21 -4.21
CA MET A 329 -12.23 5.01 -4.75
C MET A 329 -12.08 4.95 -6.26
N ARG A 330 -11.70 3.77 -6.75
CA ARG A 330 -11.57 3.48 -8.18
C ARG A 330 -12.31 2.20 -8.55
N ARG A 331 -13.03 2.27 -9.67
CA ARG A 331 -13.63 1.09 -10.33
C ARG A 331 -13.24 1.12 -11.80
N GLU A 332 -12.83 -0.01 -12.32
CA GLU A 332 -12.47 -0.16 -13.72
C GLU A 332 -13.06 -1.44 -14.29
N TYR A 333 -13.71 -1.31 -15.43
CA TYR A 333 -14.24 -2.41 -16.24
C TYR A 333 -13.46 -2.43 -17.54
N ARG A 334 -12.92 -3.57 -17.90
CA ARG A 334 -12.13 -3.77 -19.13
C ARG A 334 -12.68 -4.91 -19.92
N LEU A 335 -12.76 -4.73 -21.23
CA LEU A 335 -13.08 -5.76 -22.21
C LEU A 335 -11.98 -5.74 -23.28
N GLY A 336 -11.32 -6.86 -23.46
CA GLY A 336 -10.31 -7.07 -24.49
C GLY A 336 -10.81 -8.13 -25.48
N LEU A 337 -10.67 -7.84 -26.76
CA LEU A 337 -10.96 -8.77 -27.86
C LEU A 337 -9.69 -8.92 -28.68
N GLY A 338 -9.35 -10.15 -29.05
CA GLY A 338 -8.24 -10.45 -29.91
C GLY A 338 -8.68 -11.47 -30.98
N TYR A 339 -8.38 -11.20 -32.23
CA TYR A 339 -8.67 -12.12 -33.31
C TYR A 339 -7.47 -12.27 -34.23
N ARG A 340 -7.10 -13.51 -34.52
CA ARG A 340 -6.02 -13.83 -35.41
C ARG A 340 -6.57 -14.40 -36.69
N ILE A 341 -6.44 -13.67 -37.80
CA ILE A 341 -6.77 -14.09 -39.13
C ILE A 341 -5.51 -14.71 -39.74
N LYS A 342 -5.57 -16.02 -40.03
CA LYS A 342 -4.43 -16.76 -40.52
C LYS A 342 -4.29 -16.62 -42.05
N ASP A 343 -3.06 -16.73 -42.53
CA ASP A 343 -2.73 -16.89 -43.96
C ASP A 343 -3.26 -15.77 -44.85
N ILE A 344 -3.34 -14.54 -44.38
CA ILE A 344 -3.67 -13.40 -45.24
C ILE A 344 -2.52 -13.23 -46.26
N SER A 345 -2.91 -13.19 -47.53
CA SER A 345 -1.97 -13.03 -48.61
C SER A 345 -2.02 -11.62 -49.18
N PHE A 346 -0.87 -10.94 -49.24
CA PHE A 346 -0.71 -9.69 -49.96
C PHE A 346 0.19 -9.93 -51.16
N ALA A 347 -0.27 -9.55 -52.36
CA ALA A 347 0.59 -9.47 -53.53
C ALA A 347 1.36 -8.15 -53.48
N SER A 348 2.67 -8.22 -53.40
CA SER A 348 3.57 -7.06 -53.46
C SER A 348 4.52 -7.21 -54.67
N ARG A 349 4.72 -6.11 -55.40
CA ARG A 349 5.71 -6.04 -56.46
C ARG A 349 7.01 -5.48 -55.92
N PHE A 350 7.95 -6.37 -55.67
CA PHE A 350 9.28 -5.98 -55.19
C PHE A 350 10.32 -6.32 -56.27
N ASN A 351 11.09 -5.33 -56.69
CA ASN A 351 12.10 -5.47 -57.78
C ASN A 351 11.57 -6.08 -59.07
N GLY A 352 10.32 -5.76 -59.46
CA GLY A 352 9.76 -6.25 -60.73
C GLY A 352 9.19 -7.68 -60.68
N HIS A 353 9.29 -8.37 -59.56
CA HIS A 353 8.73 -9.70 -59.33
C HIS A 353 7.52 -9.63 -58.39
N ASP A 354 6.43 -10.33 -58.75
CA ASP A 354 5.25 -10.47 -57.89
C ASP A 354 5.59 -11.45 -56.76
N VAL A 355 5.67 -10.93 -55.54
CA VAL A 355 5.90 -11.72 -54.31
C VAL A 355 4.60 -11.80 -53.53
N ILE A 356 4.12 -13.02 -53.30
CA ILE A 356 2.97 -13.25 -52.42
C ILE A 356 3.51 -13.42 -51.00
N ILE A 357 3.20 -12.46 -50.15
CA ILE A 357 3.51 -12.50 -48.71
C ILE A 357 2.31 -13.11 -47.99
N LYS A 358 2.54 -14.25 -47.33
CA LYS A 358 1.54 -14.86 -46.42
C LYS A 358 1.95 -14.66 -44.99
N SER A 359 1.05 -14.05 -44.20
CA SER A 359 1.26 -13.87 -42.79
C SER A 359 -0.09 -13.77 -42.03
N ASP A 360 -0.02 -13.86 -40.74
CA ASP A 360 -1.19 -13.70 -39.88
C ASP A 360 -1.41 -12.23 -39.55
N LEU A 361 -2.66 -11.80 -39.64
CA LEU A 361 -3.10 -10.49 -39.16
C LEU A 361 -3.66 -10.63 -37.73
N ASN A 362 -3.01 -10.00 -36.79
CA ASN A 362 -3.47 -9.97 -35.39
C ASN A 362 -4.22 -8.68 -35.14
N LEU A 363 -5.52 -8.79 -34.84
CA LEU A 363 -6.39 -7.69 -34.46
C LEU A 363 -6.57 -7.73 -32.95
N LYS A 364 -6.46 -6.57 -32.28
CA LYS A 364 -6.77 -6.43 -30.86
C LYS A 364 -7.60 -5.17 -30.65
N ALA A 365 -8.62 -5.28 -29.83
CA ALA A 365 -9.44 -4.17 -29.37
C ALA A 365 -9.60 -4.25 -27.86
N ASP A 366 -9.22 -3.19 -27.18
CA ASP A 366 -9.38 -3.03 -25.73
C ASP A 366 -10.28 -1.84 -25.45
N ILE A 367 -11.29 -2.05 -24.61
CA ILE A 367 -12.19 -1.00 -24.14
C ILE A 367 -12.16 -1.01 -22.63
N ALA A 368 -12.01 0.16 -22.01
CA ALA A 368 -12.07 0.32 -20.56
C ALA A 368 -12.96 1.49 -20.17
N LEU A 369 -13.77 1.27 -19.15
CA LEU A 369 -14.49 2.30 -18.41
C LEU A 369 -13.91 2.38 -17.02
N ARG A 370 -13.37 3.53 -16.67
CA ARG A 370 -12.79 3.81 -15.37
C ARG A 370 -13.51 4.96 -14.70
N ARG A 371 -13.85 4.77 -13.44
CA ARG A 371 -14.42 5.81 -12.58
C ARG A 371 -13.63 5.90 -11.29
N ASP A 372 -13.10 7.07 -11.02
CA ASP A 372 -12.38 7.43 -9.79
C ASP A 372 -13.04 8.65 -9.17
N PHE A 373 -13.08 8.68 -7.85
CA PHE A 373 -13.44 9.88 -7.11
C PHE A 373 -12.72 9.92 -5.76
N THR A 374 -12.48 11.13 -5.29
CA THR A 374 -11.86 11.42 -4.00
C THR A 374 -12.79 12.31 -3.20
N VAL A 375 -13.13 11.87 -2.00
CA VAL A 375 -13.96 12.61 -1.05
C VAL A 375 -13.15 12.89 0.20
N ILE A 376 -13.16 14.13 0.66
CA ILE A 376 -12.66 14.54 1.97
C ILE A 376 -13.86 14.64 2.90
N ARG A 377 -13.80 13.94 4.03
CA ARG A 377 -14.81 13.94 5.08
C ARG A 377 -14.29 14.62 6.32
N ASN A 378 -15.01 15.63 6.79
CA ASN A 378 -14.68 16.30 8.03
C ASN A 378 -15.20 15.45 9.22
N MET A 379 -14.34 15.18 10.22
CA MET A 379 -14.70 14.33 11.36
C MET A 379 -15.60 15.04 12.39
N GLU A 380 -15.69 16.36 12.34
CA GLU A 380 -16.48 17.18 13.28
C GLU A 380 -17.75 17.76 12.64
N LEU A 381 -17.60 18.26 11.42
CA LEU A 381 -18.68 18.85 10.66
C LEU A 381 -19.19 17.80 9.68
N ASN A 382 -20.44 17.44 9.64
CA ASN A 382 -20.99 16.49 8.65
C ASN A 382 -20.87 17.05 7.20
N ASP A 383 -19.70 17.50 6.84
CA ASP A 383 -19.37 18.08 5.52
C ASP A 383 -18.46 17.14 4.74
N ASN A 384 -18.93 16.75 3.55
CA ASN A 384 -18.25 15.87 2.65
C ASN A 384 -17.98 16.63 1.35
N GLN A 385 -16.70 16.73 0.97
CA GLN A 385 -16.30 17.47 -0.22
C GLN A 385 -15.67 16.54 -1.25
N VAL A 386 -16.25 16.47 -2.44
CA VAL A 386 -15.61 15.85 -3.59
C VAL A 386 -14.49 16.78 -4.09
N THR A 387 -13.25 16.35 -3.92
CA THR A 387 -12.08 17.16 -4.29
C THR A 387 -11.51 16.76 -5.64
N ASN A 388 -11.77 15.52 -6.07
CA ASN A 388 -11.37 15.01 -7.38
C ASN A 388 -12.34 13.91 -7.82
N GLY A 389 -12.60 13.81 -9.11
CA GLY A 389 -13.38 12.74 -9.69
C GLY A 389 -13.30 12.75 -11.20
N GLN A 390 -13.21 11.56 -11.77
CA GLN A 390 -13.09 11.39 -13.21
C GLN A 390 -13.79 10.12 -13.66
N THR A 391 -14.57 10.23 -14.74
CA THR A 391 -15.05 9.07 -15.50
C THR A 391 -14.37 9.09 -16.86
N SER A 392 -13.63 8.02 -17.17
CA SER A 392 -12.86 7.90 -18.41
C SER A 392 -13.28 6.70 -19.22
N TRP A 393 -13.49 6.91 -20.51
CA TRP A 393 -13.65 5.87 -21.52
C TRP A 393 -12.36 5.77 -22.31
N LEU A 394 -11.82 4.59 -22.40
CA LEU A 394 -10.58 4.29 -23.12
C LEU A 394 -10.88 3.22 -24.16
N GLY A 395 -10.48 3.45 -25.40
CA GLY A 395 -10.57 2.50 -26.48
C GLY A 395 -9.22 2.42 -27.18
N ARG A 396 -8.73 1.22 -27.40
CA ARG A 396 -7.52 0.96 -28.17
C ARG A 396 -7.80 -0.12 -29.17
N PHE A 397 -7.45 0.13 -30.42
CA PHE A 397 -7.46 -0.86 -31.49
C PHE A 397 -6.07 -0.96 -32.10
N THR A 398 -5.62 -2.19 -32.34
CA THR A 398 -4.36 -2.44 -33.04
C THR A 398 -4.55 -3.54 -34.08
N ALA A 399 -3.90 -3.36 -35.24
CA ALA A 399 -3.80 -4.35 -36.27
C ALA A 399 -2.29 -4.56 -36.63
N ASP A 400 -1.79 -5.75 -36.34
CA ASP A 400 -0.38 -6.12 -36.54
C ASP A 400 -0.26 -7.15 -37.63
N TYR A 401 0.58 -6.84 -38.66
CA TYR A 401 0.87 -7.70 -39.78
C TYR A 401 2.37 -7.77 -40.06
N SER A 402 2.89 -8.98 -40.24
CA SER A 402 4.29 -9.22 -40.59
C SER A 402 4.45 -9.40 -42.10
N PHE A 403 5.01 -8.40 -42.75
CA PHE A 403 5.27 -8.44 -44.21
C PHE A 403 6.44 -9.37 -44.60
N SER A 404 7.39 -9.57 -43.69
CA SER A 404 8.50 -10.51 -43.82
C SER A 404 9.04 -10.90 -42.45
N LYS A 405 10.04 -11.78 -42.39
CA LYS A 405 10.75 -12.10 -41.14
C LYS A 405 11.33 -10.87 -40.46
N ASN A 406 11.67 -9.86 -41.25
CA ASN A 406 12.38 -8.66 -40.80
C ASN A 406 11.51 -7.38 -40.82
N LEU A 407 10.33 -7.40 -41.44
CA LEU A 407 9.48 -6.25 -41.66
C LEU A 407 8.07 -6.51 -41.06
N SER A 408 7.63 -5.71 -40.13
CA SER A 408 6.27 -5.71 -39.58
C SER A 408 5.68 -4.30 -39.56
N GLY A 409 4.38 -4.23 -39.70
CA GLY A 409 3.61 -2.99 -39.57
C GLY A 409 2.52 -3.13 -38.56
N ILE A 410 2.36 -2.13 -37.71
CA ILE A 410 1.34 -2.05 -36.67
C ILE A 410 0.54 -0.77 -36.91
N PHE A 411 -0.72 -0.92 -37.25
CA PHE A 411 -1.68 0.18 -37.19
C PHE A 411 -2.22 0.27 -35.77
N TYR A 412 -2.36 1.48 -35.23
CA TYR A 412 -3.01 1.73 -33.95
C TYR A 412 -3.99 2.89 -34.01
N PHE A 413 -5.04 2.76 -33.24
CA PHE A 413 -6.03 3.78 -33.00
C PHE A 413 -6.34 3.79 -31.50
N ASP A 414 -6.03 4.91 -30.83
CA ASP A 414 -6.33 5.14 -29.41
C ASP A 414 -7.41 6.24 -29.29
N TYR A 415 -8.44 5.97 -28.54
CA TYR A 415 -9.49 6.91 -28.15
C TYR A 415 -9.51 7.04 -26.66
N SER A 416 -9.55 8.25 -26.14
CA SER A 416 -9.83 8.51 -24.73
C SER A 416 -10.80 9.67 -24.58
N PHE A 417 -11.80 9.49 -23.74
CA PHE A 417 -12.73 10.53 -23.31
C PHE A 417 -12.73 10.56 -21.79
N SER A 418 -12.60 11.77 -21.21
CA SER A 418 -12.59 11.99 -19.77
C SER A 418 -13.58 13.07 -19.40
N LYS A 419 -14.47 12.76 -18.43
CA LYS A 419 -15.40 13.70 -17.82
C LYS A 419 -15.05 13.82 -16.35
N TYR A 420 -14.89 15.05 -15.89
CA TYR A 420 -14.54 15.35 -14.50
C TYR A 420 -15.77 15.59 -13.63
N ALA A 421 -15.71 15.24 -12.35
CA ALA A 421 -16.80 15.48 -11.39
C ALA A 421 -16.84 16.94 -10.93
N ILE A 422 -15.68 17.64 -10.95
CA ILE A 422 -15.60 19.03 -10.54
C ILE A 422 -15.92 19.91 -11.75
N SER A 423 -16.87 20.83 -11.60
CA SER A 423 -17.42 21.68 -12.66
C SER A 423 -16.42 22.66 -13.29
N THR A 424 -15.27 22.90 -12.66
CA THR A 424 -14.21 23.78 -13.19
C THR A 424 -13.35 23.13 -14.27
N SER A 425 -13.49 21.81 -14.50
CA SER A 425 -12.72 21.08 -15.50
C SER A 425 -13.63 20.61 -16.63
N PHE A 426 -13.23 20.92 -17.87
CA PHE A 426 -14.00 20.57 -19.06
C PHE A 426 -13.73 19.12 -19.51
N PRO A 427 -14.72 18.43 -20.06
CA PRO A 427 -14.52 17.12 -20.68
C PRO A 427 -13.45 17.20 -21.79
N MET A 428 -12.59 16.19 -21.85
CA MET A 428 -11.52 16.11 -22.82
C MET A 428 -11.61 14.83 -23.65
N THR A 429 -11.50 14.99 -24.97
CA THR A 429 -11.39 13.86 -25.90
C THR A 429 -10.02 13.89 -26.55
N THR A 430 -9.35 12.75 -26.59
CA THR A 430 -8.07 12.58 -27.29
C THR A 430 -8.17 11.41 -28.24
N ILE A 431 -7.79 11.64 -29.50
CA ILE A 431 -7.70 10.61 -30.52
C ILE A 431 -6.26 10.59 -31.02
N ARG A 432 -5.68 9.40 -31.07
CA ARG A 432 -4.36 9.15 -31.63
C ARG A 432 -4.46 8.00 -32.61
N THR A 433 -3.90 8.17 -33.78
CA THR A 433 -3.82 7.12 -34.80
C THR A 433 -2.47 7.19 -35.49
N GLY A 434 -1.99 6.05 -35.91
CA GLY A 434 -0.71 6.00 -36.62
C GLY A 434 -0.36 4.60 -37.09
N ILE A 435 0.71 4.53 -37.87
CA ILE A 435 1.30 3.29 -38.33
C ILE A 435 2.75 3.25 -37.87
N THR A 436 3.13 2.17 -37.21
CA THR A 436 4.52 1.89 -36.87
C THR A 436 5.05 0.81 -37.77
N VAL A 437 6.13 1.10 -38.47
CA VAL A 437 6.84 0.12 -39.29
C VAL A 437 8.15 -0.24 -38.60
N ARG A 438 8.36 -1.53 -38.37
CA ARG A 438 9.58 -2.04 -37.75
C ARG A 438 10.34 -2.90 -38.77
N TYR A 439 11.59 -2.56 -38.95
CA TYR A 439 12.53 -3.36 -39.73
C TYR A 439 13.69 -3.80 -38.85
N THR A 440 14.01 -5.10 -38.85
CA THR A 440 15.11 -5.67 -38.08
C THR A 440 16.22 -6.05 -39.05
N PHE A 441 17.39 -5.46 -38.90
CA PHE A 441 18.58 -5.82 -39.66
C PHE A 441 19.18 -7.12 -39.06
N ASN A 442 19.45 -8.11 -39.91
CA ASN A 442 20.17 -9.32 -39.51
C ASN A 442 21.64 -9.18 -39.83
#